data_60cd24e813ce736583c8a4b2ac57d117
#
_entry.id   60cd24e813ce736583c8a4b2ac57d117
#
_cell.length_a   1.000
_cell.length_b   1.000
_cell.length_c   1.000
_cell.angle_alpha   90.00
_cell.angle_beta   90.00
_cell.angle_gamma   90.00
#
_symmetry.space_group_name_H-M   'P 1'
#
loop_
_entity.id
_entity.type
_entity.pdbx_description
1 polymer ?
#
loop_
_entity_poly.entity_id
_entity_poly.type
_entity_poly.pdbx_seq_one_letter_code
_entity_poly.pdbx_strand_id
1 'polypeptide(L)'
;MSNVQITAAVLRDRAGRYEIEDVTLADPGPGQILVHIVGVGHCHTDLLVRAAHSTSALPLVVGHEGSGVVETVGANTGGIAVGDHVVLSYDSCRRCANCLSGHPAYCDSFVRRNFGDARARVPAVMHDKHGLPVFARWFGQSSFATHALVAARNVTKVDTDLPLELLGPLGCGIQTGAGAVMLSLGVGAGASIVIVGVGAVGLSAVMAARLCGADPIIAIDLRVGRLDLARELGTTHTIIGTDGDAPARVRALTGGGAQYALDTTGVPAAIVAAIGFLRPTGVCGLAGLSSDALVLPAGALAVGRTVTGIVEGDVVPQIFIPRLLRLWRQGRFPFDRLITTFGLDQINEAEKAAVSGEIIKPVLLPGL
;
A
#
# COMPACT_ATOMS: atom_id res chain seq x y z
N MET A 1 4.67 -20.35 27.18
CA MET A 1 3.99 -19.94 25.95
C MET A 1 4.40 -20.95 24.91
N SER A 2 3.45 -21.62 24.29
CA SER A 2 3.73 -22.47 23.12
C SER A 2 4.14 -21.54 21.97
N ASN A 3 5.01 -22.02 21.09
CA ASN A 3 5.41 -21.30 19.89
C ASN A 3 5.00 -22.12 18.69
N VAL A 4 4.56 -21.46 17.61
CA VAL A 4 4.20 -22.10 16.36
C VAL A 4 5.42 -22.12 15.44
N GLN A 5 5.72 -23.27 14.83
CA GLN A 5 6.73 -23.37 13.78
C GLN A 5 6.13 -22.86 12.47
N ILE A 6 6.82 -21.94 11.81
CA ILE A 6 6.37 -21.34 10.56
C ILE A 6 7.56 -21.17 9.60
N THR A 7 7.26 -21.03 8.32
CA THR A 7 8.28 -20.67 7.31
C THR A 7 8.15 -19.19 6.97
N ALA A 8 9.28 -18.48 6.87
CA ALA A 8 9.32 -17.04 6.59
C ALA A 8 10.46 -16.68 5.63
N ALA A 9 10.26 -15.61 4.87
CA ALA A 9 11.31 -14.98 4.08
C ALA A 9 12.04 -13.95 4.95
N VAL A 10 13.21 -14.33 5.43
CA VAL A 10 14.02 -13.54 6.37
C VAL A 10 15.06 -12.72 5.60
N LEU A 11 15.12 -11.42 5.86
CA LEU A 11 16.18 -10.55 5.37
C LEU A 11 17.24 -10.40 6.47
N ARG A 12 18.43 -10.96 6.24
CA ARG A 12 19.55 -10.90 7.20
C ARG A 12 20.51 -9.76 6.91
N ASP A 13 20.60 -9.32 5.66
CA ASP A 13 21.43 -8.21 5.20
C ASP A 13 20.60 -7.30 4.27
N ARG A 14 20.72 -5.97 4.39
CA ARG A 14 19.98 -5.00 3.57
C ARG A 14 20.25 -5.13 2.07
N ALA A 15 21.49 -5.47 1.71
CA ALA A 15 21.92 -5.73 0.31
C ALA A 15 21.73 -7.19 -0.10
N GLY A 16 21.43 -8.09 0.86
CA GLY A 16 21.27 -9.52 0.65
C GLY A 16 19.95 -9.91 0.00
N ARG A 17 19.82 -11.20 -0.27
CA ARG A 17 18.56 -11.82 -0.69
C ARG A 17 17.73 -12.19 0.53
N TYR A 18 16.42 -12.33 0.34
CA TYR A 18 15.60 -13.05 1.33
C TYR A 18 15.99 -14.52 1.35
N GLU A 19 16.11 -15.07 2.53
CA GLU A 19 16.33 -16.49 2.79
C GLU A 19 15.05 -17.11 3.34
N ILE A 20 14.64 -18.25 2.79
CA ILE A 20 13.45 -18.97 3.29
C ILE A 20 13.91 -19.83 4.46
N GLU A 21 13.37 -19.54 5.64
CA GLU A 21 13.79 -20.16 6.90
C GLU A 21 12.60 -20.66 7.72
N ASP A 22 12.83 -21.74 8.45
CA ASP A 22 11.94 -22.15 9.53
C ASP A 22 12.25 -21.31 10.78
N VAL A 23 11.22 -20.67 11.30
CA VAL A 23 11.30 -19.81 12.48
C VAL A 23 10.16 -20.14 13.45
N THR A 24 10.32 -19.73 14.70
CA THR A 24 9.26 -19.88 15.72
C THR A 24 8.55 -18.54 15.92
N LEU A 25 7.23 -18.56 15.93
CA LEU A 25 6.36 -17.42 16.20
C LEU A 25 5.61 -17.63 17.51
N ALA A 26 5.53 -16.59 18.34
CA ALA A 26 4.82 -16.66 19.62
C ALA A 26 3.32 -16.80 19.43
N ASP A 27 2.65 -17.47 20.38
CA ASP A 27 1.19 -17.53 20.45
C ASP A 27 0.58 -16.14 20.64
N PRO A 28 -0.68 -15.93 20.16
CA PRO A 28 -1.36 -14.66 20.30
C PRO A 28 -1.69 -14.33 21.76
N GLY A 29 -1.21 -13.17 22.21
CA GLY A 29 -1.61 -12.56 23.46
C GLY A 29 -2.97 -11.85 23.38
N PRO A 30 -3.38 -11.17 24.48
CA PRO A 30 -4.65 -10.41 24.49
C PRO A 30 -4.70 -9.37 23.37
N GLY A 31 -5.81 -9.35 22.61
CA GLY A 31 -6.02 -8.46 21.47
C GLY A 31 -5.24 -8.84 20.21
N GLN A 32 -4.57 -9.98 20.19
CA GLN A 32 -3.83 -10.50 19.04
C GLN A 32 -4.50 -11.76 18.46
N ILE A 33 -4.22 -12.02 17.21
CA ILE A 33 -4.63 -13.20 16.47
C ILE A 33 -3.45 -13.74 15.65
N LEU A 34 -3.42 -15.03 15.44
CA LEU A 34 -2.55 -15.71 14.48
C LEU A 34 -3.33 -15.92 13.20
N VAL A 35 -2.79 -15.45 12.09
CA VAL A 35 -3.38 -15.59 10.76
C VAL A 35 -2.49 -16.47 9.89
N HIS A 36 -3.04 -17.57 9.37
CA HIS A 36 -2.44 -18.33 8.29
C HIS A 36 -2.56 -17.51 7.00
N ILE A 37 -1.42 -17.11 6.42
CA ILE A 37 -1.35 -16.24 5.25
C ILE A 37 -1.57 -17.08 3.99
N VAL A 38 -2.55 -16.68 3.19
CA VAL A 38 -2.88 -17.29 1.89
C VAL A 38 -2.26 -16.49 0.76
N GLY A 39 -2.27 -15.16 0.86
CA GLY A 39 -1.62 -14.28 -0.11
C GLY A 39 -1.03 -13.04 0.55
N VAL A 40 0.11 -12.57 0.05
CA VAL A 40 0.71 -11.32 0.51
C VAL A 40 1.31 -10.52 -0.65
N GLY A 41 0.83 -9.29 -0.84
CA GLY A 41 1.33 -8.38 -1.86
C GLY A 41 2.74 -7.87 -1.53
N HIS A 42 3.59 -7.78 -2.56
CA HIS A 42 4.87 -7.07 -2.46
C HIS A 42 4.66 -5.60 -2.83
N CYS A 43 5.07 -4.70 -1.95
CA CYS A 43 4.93 -3.26 -2.10
C CYS A 43 6.29 -2.57 -2.15
N HIS A 44 6.35 -1.42 -2.83
CA HIS A 44 7.56 -0.59 -2.86
C HIS A 44 8.01 -0.15 -1.46
N THR A 45 7.07 -0.02 -0.53
CA THR A 45 7.35 0.29 0.89
C THR A 45 8.19 -0.80 1.58
N ASP A 46 8.07 -2.07 1.16
CA ASP A 46 8.91 -3.15 1.71
C ASP A 46 10.39 -2.98 1.34
N LEU A 47 10.69 -2.24 0.27
CA LEU A 47 12.07 -1.92 -0.13
C LEU A 47 12.74 -0.87 0.78
N LEU A 48 11.98 -0.11 1.58
CA LEU A 48 12.54 0.92 2.47
C LEU A 48 13.51 0.34 3.50
N VAL A 49 13.35 -0.93 3.86
CA VAL A 49 14.27 -1.61 4.79
C VAL A 49 15.68 -1.79 4.21
N ARG A 50 15.81 -1.75 2.88
CA ARG A 50 17.08 -1.88 2.16
C ARG A 50 17.88 -0.57 2.12
N ALA A 51 17.24 0.56 2.42
CA ALA A 51 17.91 1.85 2.43
C ALA A 51 18.97 1.91 3.53
N ALA A 52 20.15 2.50 3.23
CA ALA A 52 21.26 2.59 4.17
C ALA A 52 20.91 3.34 5.47
N HIS A 53 19.96 4.28 5.40
CA HIS A 53 19.47 5.06 6.53
C HIS A 53 18.30 4.39 7.27
N SER A 54 17.86 3.20 6.85
CA SER A 54 16.79 2.47 7.54
C SER A 54 17.19 2.13 8.98
N THR A 55 16.29 2.42 9.91
CA THR A 55 16.47 2.10 11.34
C THR A 55 15.87 0.75 11.75
N SER A 56 15.31 0.01 10.82
CA SER A 56 14.75 -1.33 11.10
C SER A 56 15.84 -2.29 11.55
N ALA A 57 15.56 -3.06 12.60
CA ALA A 57 16.48 -4.08 13.10
C ALA A 57 16.60 -5.25 12.08
N LEU A 58 17.80 -5.83 11.98
CA LEU A 58 18.07 -7.06 11.25
C LEU A 58 18.45 -8.17 12.23
N PRO A 59 18.15 -9.46 11.96
CA PRO A 59 17.34 -9.95 10.84
C PRO A 59 15.87 -9.57 10.97
N LEU A 60 15.15 -9.49 9.84
CA LEU A 60 13.73 -9.11 9.86
C LEU A 60 12.91 -9.84 8.80
N VAL A 61 11.60 -9.96 9.05
CA VAL A 61 10.57 -10.33 8.09
C VAL A 61 9.74 -9.07 7.79
N VAL A 62 9.56 -8.75 6.51
CA VAL A 62 8.68 -7.65 6.06
C VAL A 62 7.37 -8.20 5.46
N GLY A 63 6.73 -7.48 4.56
CA GLY A 63 5.43 -7.80 4.03
C GLY A 63 4.30 -7.18 4.86
N HIS A 64 3.46 -6.37 4.20
CA HIS A 64 2.41 -5.62 4.90
C HIS A 64 1.07 -5.58 4.12
N GLU A 65 0.94 -6.44 3.15
CA GLU A 65 -0.28 -6.62 2.35
C GLU A 65 -0.78 -8.06 2.46
N GLY A 66 -0.93 -8.57 3.69
CA GLY A 66 -1.36 -9.95 3.94
C GLY A 66 -2.87 -10.14 3.84
N SER A 67 -3.27 -11.34 3.43
CA SER A 67 -4.64 -11.86 3.53
C SER A 67 -4.59 -13.34 3.91
N GLY A 68 -5.56 -13.81 4.67
CA GLY A 68 -5.52 -15.19 5.15
C GLY A 68 -6.70 -15.58 6.03
N VAL A 69 -6.54 -16.69 6.74
CA VAL A 69 -7.53 -17.26 7.63
C VAL A 69 -7.06 -17.20 9.08
N VAL A 70 -7.91 -16.75 9.97
CA VAL A 70 -7.61 -16.71 11.40
C VAL A 70 -7.51 -18.14 11.94
N GLU A 71 -6.35 -18.53 12.47
CA GLU A 71 -6.09 -19.85 12.99
C GLU A 71 -6.20 -19.93 14.51
N THR A 72 -5.74 -18.88 15.20
CA THR A 72 -5.80 -18.81 16.66
C THR A 72 -6.13 -17.38 17.10
N VAL A 73 -6.89 -17.25 18.17
CA VAL A 73 -7.27 -15.97 18.75
C VAL A 73 -6.83 -15.88 20.21
N GLY A 74 -6.27 -14.74 20.59
CA GLY A 74 -6.07 -14.39 22.00
C GLY A 74 -7.36 -13.90 22.66
N ALA A 75 -7.28 -13.47 23.90
CA ALA A 75 -8.40 -12.82 24.58
C ALA A 75 -8.68 -11.43 24.00
N ASN A 76 -9.93 -10.94 24.08
CA ASN A 76 -10.33 -9.57 23.73
C ASN A 76 -10.08 -9.17 22.27
N THR A 77 -10.43 -10.01 21.31
CA THR A 77 -10.21 -9.81 19.86
C THR A 77 -11.35 -9.08 19.14
N GLY A 78 -12.36 -8.56 19.85
CA GLY A 78 -13.38 -7.68 19.26
C GLY A 78 -14.31 -8.36 18.24
N GLY A 79 -14.58 -9.68 18.40
CA GLY A 79 -15.49 -10.42 17.52
C GLY A 79 -14.81 -11.12 16.33
N ILE A 80 -13.48 -11.09 16.26
CA ILE A 80 -12.70 -11.93 15.34
C ILE A 80 -12.61 -13.35 15.94
N ALA A 81 -12.90 -14.36 15.11
CA ALA A 81 -12.95 -15.77 15.49
C ALA A 81 -12.07 -16.64 14.58
N VAL A 82 -11.74 -17.83 15.06
CA VAL A 82 -11.06 -18.86 14.25
C VAL A 82 -11.92 -19.19 13.02
N GLY A 83 -11.29 -19.31 11.87
CA GLY A 83 -11.93 -19.55 10.58
C GLY A 83 -12.38 -18.27 9.85
N ASP A 84 -12.29 -17.09 10.48
CA ASP A 84 -12.59 -15.84 9.77
C ASP A 84 -11.57 -15.58 8.66
N HIS A 85 -12.05 -15.22 7.48
CA HIS A 85 -11.24 -14.71 6.39
C HIS A 85 -10.97 -13.22 6.62
N VAL A 86 -9.69 -12.82 6.48
CA VAL A 86 -9.26 -11.46 6.80
C VAL A 86 -8.27 -10.89 5.78
N VAL A 87 -8.34 -9.58 5.60
CA VAL A 87 -7.30 -8.77 4.96
C VAL A 87 -6.61 -7.95 6.04
N LEU A 88 -5.28 -7.96 6.06
CA LEU A 88 -4.45 -7.23 6.98
C LEU A 88 -4.13 -5.84 6.42
N SER A 89 -4.06 -4.84 7.31
CA SER A 89 -3.69 -3.48 6.94
C SER A 89 -2.82 -2.86 8.03
N TYR A 90 -2.51 -1.57 7.91
CA TYR A 90 -1.65 -0.83 8.83
C TYR A 90 -2.20 -0.79 10.27
N ASP A 91 -1.27 -0.62 11.24
CA ASP A 91 -1.62 -0.49 12.66
C ASP A 91 -1.84 0.98 13.06
N SER A 92 -2.87 1.21 13.86
CA SER A 92 -3.16 2.50 14.48
C SER A 92 -3.62 2.33 15.93
N CYS A 93 -3.46 3.37 16.76
CA CYS A 93 -3.77 3.25 18.20
C CYS A 93 -5.28 3.26 18.52
N ARG A 94 -6.13 3.70 17.60
CA ARG A 94 -7.59 3.82 17.71
C ARG A 94 -8.09 4.73 18.85
N ARG A 95 -7.21 5.53 19.46
CA ARG A 95 -7.55 6.36 20.65
C ARG A 95 -7.00 7.78 20.63
N CYS A 96 -6.07 8.14 19.73
CA CYS A 96 -5.63 9.53 19.56
C CYS A 96 -6.67 10.35 18.79
N ALA A 97 -6.55 11.66 18.80
CA ALA A 97 -7.50 12.56 18.15
C ALA A 97 -7.72 12.23 16.68
N ASN A 98 -6.63 11.98 15.92
CA ASN A 98 -6.70 11.60 14.51
C ASN A 98 -7.47 10.29 14.30
N CYS A 99 -7.19 9.25 15.10
CA CYS A 99 -7.93 8.00 15.01
C CYS A 99 -9.42 8.16 15.30
N LEU A 100 -9.75 8.93 16.34
CA LEU A 100 -11.15 9.15 16.78
C LEU A 100 -11.93 10.03 15.81
N SER A 101 -11.25 10.90 15.06
CA SER A 101 -11.88 11.74 14.02
C SER A 101 -12.00 11.04 12.66
N GLY A 102 -11.62 9.75 12.56
CA GLY A 102 -11.76 8.97 11.33
C GLY A 102 -10.53 8.99 10.41
N HIS A 103 -9.39 9.48 10.90
CA HIS A 103 -8.12 9.56 10.17
C HIS A 103 -7.04 8.66 10.78
N PRO A 104 -7.26 7.32 10.89
CA PRO A 104 -6.31 6.41 11.54
C PRO A 104 -4.98 6.28 10.80
N ALA A 105 -4.92 6.61 9.51
CA ALA A 105 -3.68 6.68 8.72
C ALA A 105 -2.72 7.76 9.22
N TYR A 106 -3.24 8.78 9.91
CA TYR A 106 -2.45 9.85 10.54
C TYR A 106 -2.35 9.69 12.06
N CYS A 107 -2.42 8.45 12.55
CA CYS A 107 -2.26 8.13 13.96
C CYS A 107 -0.95 8.73 14.51
N ASP A 108 -1.00 9.40 15.70
CA ASP A 108 0.17 10.00 16.35
C ASP A 108 1.32 8.99 16.58
N SER A 109 0.98 7.71 16.61
CA SER A 109 1.94 6.62 16.78
C SER A 109 2.19 5.84 15.48
N PHE A 110 1.79 6.34 14.30
CA PHE A 110 1.82 5.59 13.04
C PHE A 110 3.21 5.04 12.72
N VAL A 111 4.23 5.89 12.72
CA VAL A 111 5.62 5.48 12.41
C VAL A 111 6.10 4.38 13.34
N ARG A 112 5.96 4.55 14.65
CA ARG A 112 6.40 3.56 15.64
C ARG A 112 5.67 2.22 15.52
N ARG A 113 4.38 2.24 15.14
CA ARG A 113 3.55 1.04 15.04
C ARG A 113 3.81 0.24 13.77
N ASN A 114 4.13 0.93 12.69
CA ASN A 114 4.23 0.32 11.35
C ASN A 114 5.67 0.05 10.91
N PHE A 115 6.60 0.93 11.25
CA PHE A 115 8.02 0.75 10.90
C PHE A 115 8.86 0.20 12.06
N GLY A 116 8.25 0.12 13.25
CA GLY A 116 8.94 -0.29 14.47
C GLY A 116 9.80 0.83 15.05
N ASP A 117 10.36 0.54 16.21
CA ASP A 117 11.39 1.36 16.85
C ASP A 117 12.46 0.40 17.37
N ALA A 118 13.61 0.38 16.70
CA ALA A 118 14.73 -0.48 17.10
C ALA A 118 15.22 -0.18 18.52
N ARG A 119 14.88 1.00 19.08
CA ARG A 119 15.21 1.39 20.46
C ARG A 119 14.15 0.91 21.46
N ALA A 120 12.96 0.55 21.00
CA ALA A 120 11.92 0.04 21.89
C ALA A 120 12.32 -1.38 22.34
N ARG A 121 12.54 -1.57 23.63
CA ARG A 121 12.77 -2.90 24.24
C ARG A 121 11.43 -3.69 24.27
N VAL A 122 10.90 -4.03 23.10
CA VAL A 122 9.73 -4.89 23.00
C VAL A 122 10.22 -6.32 22.82
N PRO A 123 9.71 -7.30 23.59
CA PRO A 123 10.09 -8.70 23.42
C PRO A 123 9.88 -9.14 21.96
N ALA A 124 10.86 -9.88 21.44
CA ALA A 124 10.74 -10.48 20.11
C ALA A 124 9.58 -11.49 20.12
N VAL A 125 8.81 -11.49 19.06
CA VAL A 125 7.71 -12.44 18.86
C VAL A 125 8.11 -13.56 17.91
N MET A 126 9.25 -13.43 17.22
CA MET A 126 9.79 -14.42 16.29
C MET A 126 11.25 -14.70 16.60
N HIS A 127 11.66 -15.96 16.49
CA HIS A 127 13.03 -16.41 16.71
C HIS A 127 13.44 -17.40 15.62
N ASP A 128 14.70 -17.33 15.22
CA ASP A 128 15.28 -18.29 14.28
C ASP A 128 15.58 -19.65 14.96
N LYS A 129 16.07 -20.61 14.18
CA LYS A 129 16.39 -21.97 14.64
C LYS A 129 17.48 -22.02 15.75
N HIS A 130 18.20 -20.93 15.96
CA HIS A 130 19.20 -20.80 17.05
C HIS A 130 18.64 -20.05 18.26
N GLY A 131 17.35 -19.70 18.26
CA GLY A 131 16.70 -18.92 19.31
C GLY A 131 17.05 -17.44 19.28
N LEU A 132 17.68 -16.93 18.22
CA LEU A 132 18.00 -15.53 18.07
C LEU A 132 16.78 -14.74 17.58
N PRO A 133 16.55 -13.51 18.06
CA PRO A 133 15.39 -12.73 17.72
C PRO A 133 15.40 -12.31 16.25
N VAL A 134 14.24 -12.44 15.58
CA VAL A 134 13.95 -11.90 14.26
C VAL A 134 12.89 -10.83 14.40
N PHE A 135 13.11 -9.64 13.83
CA PHE A 135 12.10 -8.58 13.87
C PHE A 135 10.90 -8.96 12.99
N ALA A 136 9.70 -8.98 13.60
CA ALA A 136 8.47 -9.44 12.96
C ALA A 136 7.27 -8.54 13.29
N ARG A 137 7.44 -7.22 13.11
CA ARG A 137 6.38 -6.21 13.41
C ARG A 137 6.26 -5.15 12.32
N TRP A 138 6.71 -5.46 11.11
CA TRP A 138 6.58 -4.57 9.96
C TRP A 138 5.09 -4.36 9.66
N PHE A 139 4.62 -3.12 9.73
CA PHE A 139 3.19 -2.75 9.68
C PHE A 139 2.30 -3.56 10.65
N GLY A 140 2.88 -4.01 11.77
CA GLY A 140 2.18 -4.81 12.77
C GLY A 140 1.77 -6.20 12.29
N GLN A 141 2.39 -6.71 11.20
CA GLN A 141 2.05 -8.00 10.59
C GLN A 141 3.27 -8.84 10.13
N SER A 142 4.24 -8.30 9.36
CA SER A 142 5.37 -9.08 8.80
C SER A 142 4.90 -10.33 8.06
N SER A 143 4.14 -10.15 6.98
CA SER A 143 3.38 -11.21 6.31
C SER A 143 4.16 -11.99 5.24
N PHE A 144 5.46 -11.71 4.99
CA PHE A 144 6.27 -12.57 4.11
C PHE A 144 6.64 -13.88 4.82
N ALA A 145 5.60 -14.59 5.25
CA ALA A 145 5.67 -15.84 6.00
C ALA A 145 4.37 -16.61 5.84
N THR A 146 4.37 -17.89 6.22
CA THR A 146 3.16 -18.71 6.25
C THR A 146 2.14 -18.24 7.30
N HIS A 147 2.61 -17.54 8.35
CA HIS A 147 1.73 -17.01 9.40
C HIS A 147 2.19 -15.60 9.84
N ALA A 148 1.23 -14.81 10.30
CA ALA A 148 1.46 -13.51 10.89
C ALA A 148 0.77 -13.36 12.24
N LEU A 149 1.48 -12.83 13.24
CA LEU A 149 0.93 -12.46 14.54
C LEU A 149 0.52 -10.99 14.52
N VAL A 150 -0.77 -10.71 14.51
CA VAL A 150 -1.31 -9.37 14.28
C VAL A 150 -2.26 -8.93 15.39
N ALA A 151 -2.41 -7.63 15.58
CA ALA A 151 -3.47 -7.11 16.42
C ALA A 151 -4.83 -7.26 15.71
N ALA A 152 -5.84 -7.76 16.40
CA ALA A 152 -7.19 -7.96 15.84
C ALA A 152 -7.80 -6.67 15.25
N ARG A 153 -7.39 -5.49 15.73
CA ARG A 153 -7.82 -4.20 15.18
C ARG A 153 -7.24 -3.86 13.79
N ASN A 154 -6.20 -4.58 13.35
CA ASN A 154 -5.52 -4.32 12.07
C ASN A 154 -6.10 -5.13 10.91
N VAL A 155 -7.07 -5.98 11.18
CA VAL A 155 -7.68 -6.81 10.16
C VAL A 155 -9.05 -6.30 9.76
N THR A 156 -9.42 -6.61 8.52
CA THR A 156 -10.76 -6.44 7.98
C THR A 156 -11.32 -7.80 7.66
N LYS A 157 -12.41 -8.19 8.32
CA LYS A 157 -13.12 -9.43 8.01
C LYS A 157 -13.77 -9.33 6.63
N VAL A 158 -13.63 -10.38 5.84
CA VAL A 158 -14.18 -10.49 4.49
C VAL A 158 -14.99 -11.78 4.31
N ASP A 159 -15.81 -11.82 3.25
CA ASP A 159 -16.64 -12.99 2.99
C ASP A 159 -15.79 -14.20 2.59
N THR A 160 -16.22 -15.40 3.01
CA THR A 160 -15.46 -16.66 2.85
C THR A 160 -15.41 -17.19 1.41
N ASP A 161 -16.26 -16.68 0.53
CA ASP A 161 -16.29 -17.03 -0.90
C ASP A 161 -15.29 -16.21 -1.75
N LEU A 162 -14.57 -15.27 -1.15
CA LEU A 162 -13.61 -14.42 -1.84
C LEU A 162 -12.24 -15.11 -1.97
N PRO A 163 -11.54 -14.94 -3.12
CA PRO A 163 -10.22 -15.52 -3.36
C PRO A 163 -9.14 -14.82 -2.54
N LEU A 164 -8.84 -15.34 -1.34
CA LEU A 164 -7.90 -14.73 -0.40
C LEU A 164 -6.52 -14.46 -1.02
N GLU A 165 -6.07 -15.31 -1.94
CA GLU A 165 -4.81 -15.17 -2.66
C GLU A 165 -4.65 -13.83 -3.39
N LEU A 166 -5.76 -13.15 -3.69
CA LEU A 166 -5.75 -11.87 -4.41
C LEU A 166 -5.98 -10.65 -3.50
N LEU A 167 -6.43 -10.85 -2.25
CA LEU A 167 -6.99 -9.75 -1.45
C LEU A 167 -5.95 -8.93 -0.70
N GLY A 168 -4.77 -9.48 -0.44
CA GLY A 168 -3.73 -8.82 0.36
C GLY A 168 -3.43 -7.37 -0.05
N PRO A 169 -3.25 -7.05 -1.33
CA PRO A 169 -2.98 -5.69 -1.81
C PRO A 169 -4.05 -4.64 -1.46
N LEU A 170 -5.28 -5.06 -1.16
CA LEU A 170 -6.34 -4.17 -0.66
C LEU A 170 -5.96 -3.51 0.68
N GLY A 171 -5.07 -4.15 1.45
CA GLY A 171 -4.62 -3.65 2.75
C GLY A 171 -3.68 -2.45 2.71
N CYS A 172 -3.09 -2.12 1.53
CA CYS A 172 -2.16 -1.00 1.36
C CYS A 172 -2.32 -0.34 -0.01
N GLY A 173 -1.62 -0.83 -1.05
CA GLY A 173 -1.48 -0.09 -2.32
C GLY A 173 -2.81 0.18 -3.02
N ILE A 174 -3.73 -0.79 -3.01
CA ILE A 174 -5.03 -0.65 -3.68
C ILE A 174 -5.93 0.36 -2.95
N GLN A 175 -6.05 0.25 -1.61
CA GLN A 175 -6.82 1.24 -0.84
C GLN A 175 -6.20 2.63 -0.91
N THR A 176 -4.87 2.74 -0.95
CA THR A 176 -4.16 4.03 -1.03
C THR A 176 -4.57 4.79 -2.29
N GLY A 177 -4.49 4.18 -3.46
CA GLY A 177 -4.85 4.84 -4.71
C GLY A 177 -6.33 5.20 -4.78
N ALA A 178 -7.20 4.26 -4.40
CA ALA A 178 -8.65 4.47 -4.42
C ALA A 178 -9.07 5.53 -3.38
N GLY A 179 -8.56 5.46 -2.15
CA GLY A 179 -8.84 6.41 -1.08
C GLY A 179 -8.32 7.80 -1.36
N ALA A 180 -7.13 7.91 -1.97
CA ALA A 180 -6.58 9.20 -2.39
C ALA A 180 -7.56 9.98 -3.28
N VAL A 181 -8.19 9.31 -4.24
CA VAL A 181 -9.15 9.93 -5.15
C VAL A 181 -10.50 10.15 -4.50
N MET A 182 -11.06 9.10 -3.84
CA MET A 182 -12.45 9.09 -3.37
C MET A 182 -12.66 9.87 -2.07
N LEU A 183 -11.62 9.95 -1.22
CA LEU A 183 -11.70 10.53 0.13
C LEU A 183 -10.78 11.73 0.29
N SER A 184 -9.46 11.56 0.15
CA SER A 184 -8.49 12.62 0.44
C SER A 184 -8.62 13.81 -0.52
N LEU A 185 -8.73 13.57 -1.83
CA LEU A 185 -8.92 14.61 -2.83
C LEU A 185 -10.39 14.93 -3.08
N GLY A 186 -11.31 14.00 -2.77
CA GLY A 186 -12.74 14.19 -2.96
C GLY A 186 -13.11 14.48 -4.43
N VAL A 187 -12.50 13.75 -5.36
CA VAL A 187 -12.72 13.96 -6.80
C VAL A 187 -14.16 13.64 -7.16
N GLY A 188 -14.85 14.61 -7.75
CA GLY A 188 -16.25 14.48 -8.15
C GLY A 188 -16.44 14.34 -9.67
N ALA A 189 -17.70 14.15 -10.07
CA ALA A 189 -18.07 14.03 -11.48
C ALA A 189 -17.72 15.30 -12.27
N GLY A 190 -17.13 15.12 -13.46
CA GLY A 190 -16.66 16.18 -14.35
C GLY A 190 -15.39 16.88 -13.88
N ALA A 191 -14.79 16.45 -12.77
CA ALA A 191 -13.52 17.01 -12.31
C ALA A 191 -12.34 16.43 -13.09
N SER A 192 -11.38 17.29 -13.46
CA SER A 192 -10.16 16.85 -14.14
C SER A 192 -9.11 16.39 -13.14
N ILE A 193 -8.48 15.24 -13.42
CA ILE A 193 -7.40 14.70 -12.59
C ILE A 193 -6.22 14.22 -13.45
N VAL A 194 -4.99 14.54 -13.00
CA VAL A 194 -3.74 14.00 -13.54
C VAL A 194 -3.15 13.03 -12.53
N ILE A 195 -2.87 11.80 -12.95
CA ILE A 195 -2.24 10.76 -12.11
C ILE A 195 -0.83 10.52 -12.65
N VAL A 196 0.18 10.84 -11.85
CA VAL A 196 1.60 10.72 -12.19
C VAL A 196 2.16 9.46 -11.53
N GLY A 197 2.62 8.53 -12.36
CA GLY A 197 2.96 7.17 -11.99
C GLY A 197 1.73 6.27 -11.97
N VAL A 198 1.67 5.29 -12.89
CA VAL A 198 0.57 4.32 -12.94
C VAL A 198 1.08 2.90 -12.64
N GLY A 199 1.72 2.76 -11.45
CA GLY A 199 1.90 1.50 -10.75
C GLY A 199 0.60 1.07 -10.05
N ALA A 200 0.66 0.16 -9.08
CA ALA A 200 -0.53 -0.36 -8.40
C ALA A 200 -1.38 0.74 -7.75
N VAL A 201 -0.75 1.71 -7.07
CA VAL A 201 -1.43 2.86 -6.45
C VAL A 201 -2.09 3.74 -7.52
N GLY A 202 -1.34 4.10 -8.58
CA GLY A 202 -1.85 4.97 -9.64
C GLY A 202 -2.96 4.32 -10.47
N LEU A 203 -2.86 3.03 -10.80
CA LEU A 203 -3.92 2.31 -11.50
C LEU A 203 -5.18 2.15 -10.64
N SER A 204 -5.03 1.98 -9.33
CA SER A 204 -6.15 2.01 -8.39
C SER A 204 -6.82 3.39 -8.34
N ALA A 205 -6.02 4.46 -8.40
CA ALA A 205 -6.52 5.83 -8.50
C ALA A 205 -7.26 6.07 -9.83
N VAL A 206 -6.78 5.51 -10.96
CA VAL A 206 -7.48 5.55 -12.25
C VAL A 206 -8.87 4.92 -12.16
N MET A 207 -8.95 3.70 -11.63
CA MET A 207 -10.23 3.01 -11.45
C MET A 207 -11.17 3.81 -10.54
N ALA A 208 -10.66 4.37 -9.47
CA ALA A 208 -11.44 5.20 -8.55
C ALA A 208 -11.91 6.51 -9.21
N ALA A 209 -11.07 7.20 -9.99
CA ALA A 209 -11.42 8.41 -10.72
C ALA A 209 -12.55 8.15 -11.74
N ARG A 210 -12.47 7.01 -12.46
CA ARG A 210 -13.55 6.56 -13.34
C ARG A 210 -14.87 6.34 -12.58
N LEU A 211 -14.80 5.68 -11.41
CA LEU A 211 -15.97 5.46 -10.54
C LEU A 211 -16.60 6.76 -10.06
N CYS A 212 -15.77 7.78 -9.77
CA CYS A 212 -16.22 9.11 -9.36
C CYS A 212 -16.77 9.96 -10.53
N GLY A 213 -16.64 9.49 -11.79
CA GLY A 213 -17.07 10.24 -12.95
C GLY A 213 -16.16 11.42 -13.29
N ALA A 214 -14.88 11.35 -12.94
CA ALA A 214 -13.90 12.38 -13.32
C ALA A 214 -13.72 12.43 -14.84
N ASP A 215 -13.54 13.64 -15.39
CA ASP A 215 -13.29 13.88 -16.81
C ASP A 215 -12.58 15.24 -17.01
N PRO A 216 -11.42 15.31 -17.66
CA PRO A 216 -10.62 14.18 -18.13
C PRO A 216 -9.84 13.48 -16.97
N ILE A 217 -9.54 12.18 -17.18
CA ILE A 217 -8.61 11.38 -16.38
C ILE A 217 -7.33 11.21 -17.19
N ILE A 218 -6.24 11.85 -16.79
CA ILE A 218 -4.97 11.85 -17.51
C ILE A 218 -3.95 11.02 -16.75
N ALA A 219 -3.43 9.96 -17.36
CA ALA A 219 -2.34 9.15 -16.78
C ALA A 219 -1.00 9.54 -17.40
N ILE A 220 0.02 9.69 -16.54
CA ILE A 220 1.40 9.97 -16.94
C ILE A 220 2.32 8.89 -16.36
N ASP A 221 3.09 8.22 -17.21
CA ASP A 221 4.10 7.22 -16.80
C ASP A 221 5.24 7.17 -17.83
N LEU A 222 6.36 6.59 -17.45
CA LEU A 222 7.50 6.37 -18.33
C LEU A 222 7.35 5.12 -19.20
N ARG A 223 6.41 4.22 -18.86
CA ARG A 223 6.25 2.90 -19.47
C ARG A 223 4.96 2.81 -20.30
N VAL A 224 5.10 2.56 -21.60
CA VAL A 224 3.96 2.45 -22.52
C VAL A 224 2.98 1.36 -22.05
N GLY A 225 3.46 0.17 -21.70
CA GLY A 225 2.58 -0.93 -21.27
C GLY A 225 1.72 -0.61 -20.05
N ARG A 226 2.22 0.24 -19.12
CA ARG A 226 1.42 0.73 -17.99
C ARG A 226 0.34 1.72 -18.42
N LEU A 227 0.66 2.56 -19.40
CA LEU A 227 -0.31 3.50 -19.98
C LEU A 227 -1.40 2.75 -20.79
N ASP A 228 -1.04 1.65 -21.45
CA ASP A 228 -2.01 0.81 -22.14
C ASP A 228 -2.99 0.18 -21.15
N LEU A 229 -2.49 -0.39 -20.05
CA LEU A 229 -3.34 -0.91 -18.99
C LEU A 229 -4.19 0.20 -18.34
N ALA A 230 -3.64 1.41 -18.17
CA ALA A 230 -4.40 2.55 -17.64
C ALA A 230 -5.58 2.93 -18.55
N ARG A 231 -5.42 2.85 -19.90
CA ARG A 231 -6.54 3.06 -20.86
C ARG A 231 -7.65 2.04 -20.66
N GLU A 232 -7.28 0.77 -20.53
CA GLU A 232 -8.26 -0.30 -20.29
C GLU A 232 -9.02 -0.12 -18.98
N LEU A 233 -8.33 0.40 -17.94
CA LEU A 233 -8.90 0.63 -16.62
C LEU A 233 -9.68 1.94 -16.50
N GLY A 234 -9.56 2.85 -17.48
CA GLY A 234 -10.48 3.99 -17.58
C GLY A 234 -9.88 5.37 -17.67
N THR A 235 -8.58 5.54 -17.98
CA THR A 235 -8.08 6.87 -18.33
C THR A 235 -8.67 7.33 -19.65
N THR A 236 -8.97 8.63 -19.74
CA THR A 236 -9.41 9.25 -20.99
C THR A 236 -8.20 9.60 -21.88
N HIS A 237 -7.07 9.93 -21.26
CA HIS A 237 -5.84 10.33 -21.95
C HIS A 237 -4.59 9.77 -21.26
N THR A 238 -3.56 9.53 -22.07
CA THR A 238 -2.24 9.10 -21.56
C THR A 238 -1.15 9.97 -22.15
N ILE A 239 -0.09 10.20 -21.35
CA ILE A 239 1.08 10.98 -21.75
C ILE A 239 2.32 10.21 -21.32
N ILE A 240 3.32 10.07 -22.20
CA ILE A 240 4.64 9.56 -21.82
C ILE A 240 5.33 10.63 -21.00
N GLY A 241 5.83 10.29 -19.81
CA GLY A 241 6.39 11.25 -18.86
C GLY A 241 7.71 11.89 -19.34
N THR A 242 8.35 11.34 -20.37
CA THR A 242 9.53 11.93 -21.04
C THR A 242 9.17 12.93 -22.13
N ASP A 243 7.91 13.06 -22.51
CA ASP A 243 7.47 14.01 -23.53
C ASP A 243 7.59 15.43 -22.96
N GLY A 244 8.46 16.26 -23.55
CA GLY A 244 8.71 17.64 -23.10
C GLY A 244 7.49 18.57 -23.22
N ASP A 245 6.44 18.17 -23.93
CA ASP A 245 5.20 18.91 -24.11
C ASP A 245 4.07 18.55 -23.11
N ALA A 246 4.33 17.64 -22.17
CA ALA A 246 3.32 17.18 -21.19
C ALA A 246 2.55 18.35 -20.52
N PRO A 247 3.20 19.44 -20.04
CA PRO A 247 2.46 20.55 -19.45
C PRO A 247 1.51 21.26 -20.44
N ALA A 248 1.91 21.39 -21.71
CA ALA A 248 1.06 22.00 -22.75
C ALA A 248 -0.13 21.11 -23.07
N ARG A 249 0.08 19.79 -23.17
CA ARG A 249 -0.98 18.81 -23.42
C ARG A 249 -1.98 18.77 -22.28
N VAL A 250 -1.53 18.73 -21.03
CA VAL A 250 -2.42 18.78 -19.86
C VAL A 250 -3.28 20.06 -19.90
N ARG A 251 -2.69 21.22 -20.14
CA ARG A 251 -3.45 22.48 -20.24
C ARG A 251 -4.48 22.44 -21.36
N ALA A 252 -4.14 21.91 -22.52
CA ALA A 252 -5.08 21.79 -23.65
C ALA A 252 -6.25 20.88 -23.31
N LEU A 253 -5.98 19.72 -22.69
CA LEU A 253 -6.99 18.72 -22.32
C LEU A 253 -7.92 19.18 -21.19
N THR A 254 -7.44 20.07 -20.31
CA THR A 254 -8.16 20.50 -19.10
C THR A 254 -8.68 21.95 -19.19
N GLY A 255 -8.48 22.63 -20.33
CA GLY A 255 -8.89 24.03 -20.47
C GLY A 255 -8.11 25.01 -19.59
N GLY A 256 -6.81 24.73 -19.31
CA GLY A 256 -5.95 25.67 -18.56
C GLY A 256 -5.21 25.07 -17.33
N GLY A 257 -5.46 23.83 -17.01
CA GLY A 257 -4.85 23.08 -15.91
C GLY A 257 -5.84 22.20 -15.18
N ALA A 258 -5.34 21.14 -14.52
CA ALA A 258 -6.18 20.16 -13.83
C ALA A 258 -6.67 20.67 -12.47
N GLN A 259 -7.86 20.23 -12.04
CA GLN A 259 -8.36 20.49 -10.69
C GLN A 259 -7.56 19.69 -9.65
N TYR A 260 -7.23 18.45 -9.99
CA TYR A 260 -6.49 17.55 -9.11
C TYR A 260 -5.27 16.97 -9.81
N ALA A 261 -4.22 16.76 -9.03
CA ALA A 261 -3.08 15.93 -9.42
C ALA A 261 -2.80 14.92 -8.29
N LEU A 262 -2.38 13.72 -8.64
CA LEU A 262 -1.94 12.72 -7.68
C LEU A 262 -0.55 12.22 -8.11
N ASP A 263 0.46 12.44 -7.28
CA ASP A 263 1.76 11.79 -7.43
C ASP A 263 1.78 10.48 -6.66
N THR A 264 2.17 9.41 -7.34
CA THR A 264 2.39 8.09 -6.75
C THR A 264 3.83 7.60 -6.89
N THR A 265 4.71 8.46 -7.42
CA THR A 265 6.10 8.11 -7.71
C THR A 265 7.05 8.40 -6.56
N GLY A 266 6.78 9.46 -5.78
CA GLY A 266 7.70 9.98 -4.78
C GLY A 266 8.96 10.65 -5.36
N VAL A 267 9.07 10.77 -6.69
CA VAL A 267 10.22 11.39 -7.35
C VAL A 267 10.06 12.90 -7.33
N PRO A 268 11.01 13.69 -6.75
CA PRO A 268 10.86 15.14 -6.60
C PRO A 268 10.55 15.89 -7.90
N ALA A 269 11.19 15.52 -9.02
CA ALA A 269 10.91 16.12 -10.32
C ALA A 269 9.49 15.82 -10.82
N ALA A 270 8.96 14.62 -10.59
CA ALA A 270 7.60 14.23 -10.94
C ALA A 270 6.57 14.97 -10.08
N ILE A 271 6.85 15.13 -8.78
CA ILE A 271 6.03 15.93 -7.85
C ILE A 271 5.94 17.38 -8.31
N VAL A 272 7.09 18.00 -8.65
CA VAL A 272 7.12 19.39 -9.18
C VAL A 272 6.30 19.50 -10.46
N ALA A 273 6.42 18.53 -11.37
CA ALA A 273 5.60 18.48 -12.59
C ALA A 273 4.10 18.33 -12.27
N ALA A 274 3.73 17.43 -11.33
CA ALA A 274 2.35 17.24 -10.92
C ALA A 274 1.71 18.53 -10.40
N ILE A 275 2.44 19.29 -9.56
CA ILE A 275 2.01 20.63 -9.07
C ILE A 275 1.86 21.61 -10.25
N GLY A 276 2.78 21.54 -11.24
CA GLY A 276 2.78 22.38 -12.43
C GLY A 276 1.58 22.14 -13.37
N PHE A 277 0.96 20.97 -13.33
CA PHE A 277 -0.23 20.64 -14.11
C PHE A 277 -1.52 21.26 -13.56
N LEU A 278 -1.51 21.74 -12.31
CA LEU A 278 -2.69 22.28 -11.66
C LEU A 278 -3.09 23.65 -12.21
N ARG A 279 -4.40 23.87 -12.31
CA ARG A 279 -4.98 25.21 -12.44
C ARG A 279 -4.83 26.02 -11.14
N PRO A 280 -5.14 27.34 -11.13
CA PRO A 280 -5.35 28.06 -9.86
C PRO A 280 -6.33 27.34 -8.95
N THR A 281 -6.06 27.33 -7.65
CA THR A 281 -6.81 26.62 -6.59
C THR A 281 -6.85 25.09 -6.70
N GLY A 282 -6.08 24.49 -7.61
CA GLY A 282 -5.98 23.04 -7.75
C GLY A 282 -5.24 22.39 -6.58
N VAL A 283 -5.49 21.08 -6.36
CA VAL A 283 -4.93 20.30 -5.25
C VAL A 283 -4.08 19.17 -5.77
N CYS A 284 -2.83 19.05 -5.26
CA CYS A 284 -1.93 17.93 -5.50
C CYS A 284 -1.84 17.03 -4.27
N GLY A 285 -2.22 15.76 -4.41
CA GLY A 285 -1.98 14.72 -3.42
C GLY A 285 -0.63 14.03 -3.67
N LEU A 286 0.13 13.79 -2.60
CA LEU A 286 1.40 13.06 -2.62
C LEU A 286 1.21 11.73 -1.90
N ALA A 287 1.13 10.62 -2.65
CA ALA A 287 1.00 9.27 -2.12
C ALA A 287 2.28 8.45 -2.28
N GLY A 288 3.22 8.88 -3.12
CA GLY A 288 4.55 8.30 -3.26
C GLY A 288 5.46 8.69 -2.09
N LEU A 289 6.19 7.72 -1.53
CA LEU A 289 7.22 8.00 -0.51
C LEU A 289 8.52 8.45 -1.19
N SER A 290 9.12 9.53 -0.69
CA SER A 290 10.43 10.03 -1.12
C SER A 290 11.37 10.13 0.06
N SER A 291 12.64 9.78 -0.15
CA SER A 291 13.75 10.09 0.78
C SER A 291 14.47 11.41 0.43
N ASP A 292 14.21 11.93 -0.76
CA ASP A 292 14.92 13.10 -1.30
C ASP A 292 14.20 14.40 -0.94
N ALA A 293 14.95 15.48 -0.83
CA ALA A 293 14.39 16.80 -0.57
C ALA A 293 13.52 17.27 -1.73
N LEU A 294 12.30 17.71 -1.42
CA LEU A 294 11.42 18.36 -2.38
C LEU A 294 11.69 19.88 -2.39
N VAL A 295 12.23 20.37 -3.49
CA VAL A 295 12.45 21.81 -3.71
C VAL A 295 11.40 22.32 -4.69
N LEU A 296 10.53 23.21 -4.23
CA LEU A 296 9.51 23.84 -5.08
C LEU A 296 10.04 25.14 -5.70
N PRO A 297 9.78 25.41 -7.00
CA PRO A 297 10.05 26.69 -7.61
C PRO A 297 9.32 27.82 -6.88
N ALA A 298 9.92 29.01 -6.82
CA ALA A 298 9.26 30.19 -6.29
C ALA A 298 7.93 30.43 -7.05
N GLY A 299 6.87 30.69 -6.33
CA GLY A 299 5.55 30.88 -6.91
C GLY A 299 4.78 29.61 -7.31
N ALA A 300 5.32 28.41 -7.13
CA ALA A 300 4.62 27.16 -7.45
C ALA A 300 3.22 27.07 -6.83
N LEU A 301 3.04 27.62 -5.63
CA LEU A 301 1.80 27.64 -4.87
C LEU A 301 1.08 29.00 -4.88
N ALA A 302 1.64 30.04 -5.54
CA ALA A 302 1.20 31.43 -5.43
C ALA A 302 -0.26 31.68 -5.88
N VAL A 303 -0.80 30.80 -6.73
CA VAL A 303 -2.18 30.91 -7.27
C VAL A 303 -3.19 30.08 -6.46
N GLY A 304 -2.95 29.90 -5.17
CA GLY A 304 -3.85 29.15 -4.28
C GLY A 304 -3.78 27.64 -4.45
N ARG A 305 -2.76 27.10 -5.08
CA ARG A 305 -2.55 25.65 -5.18
C ARG A 305 -2.24 25.06 -3.81
N THR A 306 -2.80 23.89 -3.56
CA THR A 306 -2.57 23.14 -2.32
C THR A 306 -1.79 21.86 -2.60
N VAL A 307 -0.87 21.51 -1.71
CA VAL A 307 -0.17 20.21 -1.71
C VAL A 307 -0.45 19.52 -0.38
N THR A 308 -0.85 18.25 -0.43
CA THR A 308 -1.16 17.47 0.76
C THR A 308 -0.55 16.07 0.67
N GLY A 309 0.04 15.58 1.78
CA GLY A 309 0.48 14.19 1.89
C GLY A 309 -0.70 13.25 2.09
N ILE A 310 -0.65 12.08 1.46
CA ILE A 310 -1.70 11.05 1.57
C ILE A 310 -1.05 9.73 1.99
N VAL A 311 -1.39 9.27 3.18
CA VAL A 311 -0.96 7.98 3.75
C VAL A 311 -2.15 7.03 3.72
N GLU A 312 -1.94 5.81 3.16
CA GLU A 312 -2.96 4.74 3.11
C GLU A 312 -4.32 5.19 2.54
N GLY A 313 -4.32 6.24 1.67
CA GLY A 313 -5.54 6.82 1.11
C GLY A 313 -6.43 7.55 2.10
N ASP A 314 -5.95 7.80 3.33
CA ASP A 314 -6.73 8.34 4.46
C ASP A 314 -8.01 7.53 4.74
N VAL A 315 -7.92 6.21 4.66
CA VAL A 315 -9.06 5.32 4.82
C VAL A 315 -9.14 4.71 6.21
N VAL A 316 -10.34 4.33 6.62
CA VAL A 316 -10.57 3.33 7.68
C VAL A 316 -10.72 1.97 7.00
N PRO A 317 -9.71 1.07 7.05
CA PRO A 317 -9.70 -0.17 6.25
C PRO A 317 -10.95 -1.02 6.43
N GLN A 318 -11.45 -1.14 7.67
CA GLN A 318 -12.65 -1.93 8.02
C GLN A 318 -13.95 -1.44 7.34
N ILE A 319 -13.96 -0.19 6.88
CA ILE A 319 -15.08 0.39 6.12
C ILE A 319 -14.79 0.37 4.63
N PHE A 320 -13.55 0.69 4.26
CA PHE A 320 -13.21 0.95 2.87
C PHE A 320 -12.93 -0.33 2.06
N ILE A 321 -12.23 -1.32 2.63
CA ILE A 321 -11.97 -2.59 1.95
C ILE A 321 -13.27 -3.30 1.55
N PRO A 322 -14.29 -3.47 2.42
CA PRO A 322 -15.58 -4.04 2.01
C PRO A 322 -16.30 -3.24 0.92
N ARG A 323 -16.10 -1.90 0.88
CA ARG A 323 -16.63 -1.07 -0.22
C ARG A 323 -15.95 -1.39 -1.54
N LEU A 324 -14.61 -1.53 -1.56
CA LEU A 324 -13.88 -1.90 -2.78
C LEU A 324 -14.25 -3.31 -3.25
N LEU A 325 -14.39 -4.27 -2.35
CA LEU A 325 -14.81 -5.64 -2.69
C LEU A 325 -16.20 -5.70 -3.32
N ARG A 326 -17.16 -4.90 -2.83
CA ARG A 326 -18.49 -4.77 -3.48
C ARG A 326 -18.38 -4.22 -4.90
N LEU A 327 -17.51 -3.22 -5.13
CA LEU A 327 -17.28 -2.66 -6.45
C LEU A 327 -16.57 -3.65 -7.38
N TRP A 328 -15.65 -4.44 -6.85
CA TRP A 328 -14.99 -5.52 -7.58
C TRP A 328 -15.99 -6.60 -8.03
N ARG A 329 -16.84 -7.10 -7.12
CA ARG A 329 -17.92 -8.05 -7.48
C ARG A 329 -18.86 -7.53 -8.57
N GLN A 330 -19.03 -6.22 -8.68
CA GLN A 330 -19.80 -5.58 -9.74
C GLN A 330 -19.03 -5.40 -11.06
N GLY A 331 -17.77 -5.84 -11.13
CA GLY A 331 -16.88 -5.62 -12.27
C GLY A 331 -16.45 -4.15 -12.47
N ARG A 332 -16.70 -3.30 -11.48
CA ARG A 332 -16.45 -1.85 -11.58
C ARG A 332 -15.09 -1.41 -11.06
N PHE A 333 -14.40 -2.27 -10.31
CA PHE A 333 -13.09 -2.02 -9.73
C PHE A 333 -12.20 -3.27 -9.85
N PRO A 334 -11.75 -3.64 -11.08
CA PRO A 334 -11.05 -4.89 -11.36
C PRO A 334 -9.56 -4.84 -10.93
N PHE A 335 -9.31 -4.74 -9.62
CA PHE A 335 -7.96 -4.65 -9.05
C PHE A 335 -7.15 -5.93 -9.24
N ASP A 336 -7.81 -7.07 -9.36
CA ASP A 336 -7.23 -8.38 -9.65
C ASP A 336 -6.42 -8.40 -10.96
N ARG A 337 -6.74 -7.55 -11.92
CA ARG A 337 -5.98 -7.39 -13.16
C ARG A 337 -4.57 -6.84 -12.97
N LEU A 338 -4.26 -6.31 -11.81
CA LEU A 338 -2.93 -5.79 -11.47
C LEU A 338 -2.00 -6.88 -10.93
N ILE A 339 -2.53 -8.05 -10.57
CA ILE A 339 -1.87 -9.07 -9.75
C ILE A 339 -1.18 -10.11 -10.63
N THR A 340 0.03 -10.49 -10.21
CA THR A 340 0.76 -11.66 -10.70
C THR A 340 1.25 -12.45 -9.49
N THR A 341 0.95 -13.74 -9.41
CA THR A 341 1.27 -14.59 -8.27
C THR A 341 2.60 -15.30 -8.40
N PHE A 342 3.27 -15.54 -7.26
CA PHE A 342 4.54 -16.25 -7.11
C PHE A 342 4.48 -17.14 -5.87
N GLY A 343 5.28 -18.19 -5.80
CA GLY A 343 5.55 -18.89 -4.54
C GLY A 343 6.35 -18.02 -3.57
N LEU A 344 6.29 -18.30 -2.26
CA LEU A 344 7.11 -17.59 -1.27
C LEU A 344 8.60 -17.73 -1.54
N ASP A 345 9.06 -18.88 -2.01
CA ASP A 345 10.44 -19.16 -2.39
C ASP A 345 10.93 -18.32 -3.58
N GLN A 346 10.00 -17.79 -4.38
CA GLN A 346 10.27 -16.89 -5.52
C GLN A 346 10.26 -15.40 -5.13
N ILE A 347 10.29 -15.06 -3.83
CA ILE A 347 10.20 -13.67 -3.35
C ILE A 347 11.25 -12.75 -3.99
N ASN A 348 12.48 -13.26 -4.20
CA ASN A 348 13.55 -12.47 -4.79
C ASN A 348 13.32 -12.17 -6.28
N GLU A 349 12.72 -13.09 -7.01
CA GLU A 349 12.28 -12.92 -8.38
C GLU A 349 11.11 -11.94 -8.48
N ALA A 350 10.13 -12.07 -7.56
CA ALA A 350 8.99 -11.17 -7.45
C ALA A 350 9.43 -9.73 -7.14
N GLU A 351 10.37 -9.54 -6.21
CA GLU A 351 10.96 -8.22 -5.90
C GLU A 351 11.65 -7.64 -7.13
N LYS A 352 12.49 -8.41 -7.82
CA LYS A 352 13.19 -7.97 -9.02
C LYS A 352 12.22 -7.54 -10.12
N ALA A 353 11.15 -8.30 -10.36
CA ALA A 353 10.13 -7.99 -11.35
C ALA A 353 9.32 -6.73 -10.98
N ALA A 354 9.05 -6.50 -9.69
CA ALA A 354 8.43 -5.28 -9.20
C ALA A 354 9.31 -4.05 -9.40
N VAL A 355 10.60 -4.14 -9.03
CA VAL A 355 11.60 -3.06 -9.16
C VAL A 355 11.86 -2.73 -10.63
N SER A 356 12.02 -3.76 -11.49
CA SER A 356 12.15 -3.55 -12.93
C SER A 356 10.90 -2.95 -13.56
N GLY A 357 9.74 -3.05 -12.88
CA GLY A 357 8.43 -2.59 -13.33
C GLY A 357 7.82 -3.43 -14.45
N GLU A 358 8.31 -4.64 -14.63
CA GLU A 358 7.75 -5.65 -15.51
C GLU A 358 6.36 -6.08 -15.02
N ILE A 359 6.20 -6.18 -13.70
CA ILE A 359 4.97 -6.57 -13.03
C ILE A 359 4.45 -5.39 -12.19
N ILE A 360 3.13 -5.21 -12.15
CA ILE A 360 2.47 -4.14 -11.41
C ILE A 360 2.39 -4.47 -9.91
N LYS A 361 1.84 -5.64 -9.57
CA LYS A 361 1.61 -6.07 -8.19
C LYS A 361 1.92 -7.57 -8.04
N PRO A 362 3.14 -7.91 -7.65
CA PRO A 362 3.44 -9.29 -7.24
C PRO A 362 2.69 -9.65 -5.97
N VAL A 363 2.16 -10.85 -5.90
CA VAL A 363 1.56 -11.45 -4.70
C VAL A 363 2.21 -12.80 -4.46
N LEU A 364 2.78 -12.97 -3.28
CA LEU A 364 3.38 -14.23 -2.84
C LEU A 364 2.32 -15.12 -2.22
N LEU A 365 2.38 -16.41 -2.51
CA LEU A 365 1.48 -17.45 -2.00
C LEU A 365 2.30 -18.38 -1.10
N PRO A 366 2.29 -18.20 0.24
CA PRO A 366 3.15 -18.96 1.14
C PRO A 366 2.81 -20.45 1.26
N GLY A 367 1.64 -20.86 0.79
CA GLY A 367 1.18 -22.24 0.79
C GLY A 367 1.49 -23.05 -0.48
N LEU A 368 2.17 -22.44 -1.46
CA LEU A 368 2.60 -23.12 -2.68
C LEU A 368 4.03 -23.61 -2.55
#